data_1dfac1bd6458331167ef58ff39c64255
#
_entry.id   1dfac1bd6458331167ef58ff39c64255
#
_cell.length_a   1.000
_cell.length_b   1.000
_cell.length_c   1.000
_cell.angle_alpha   90.00
_cell.angle_beta   90.00
_cell.angle_gamma   90.00
#
_symmetry.space_group_name_H-M   'P 1'
#
loop_
_entity.id
_entity.type
_entity.pdbx_description
1 polymer ?
#
loop_
_entity_poly.entity_id
_entity_poly.type
_entity_poly.pdbx_seq_one_letter_code
_entity_poly.pdbx_strand_id
1 'polypeptide(L)'
;MHYEIEPDDLVLRLVSAIDSAGIDWNNSRLWTKNIKSGLRDILQRGLTEVIFSEPERDVSEFMLDVVGWSRDDGEGIVLAAESEWIYTPAEVRKDFEKLLVIKSAIKLMIFASTHGRTPWQRSIVEALRDSLLLYKHHMREERYIFVDFAPAPDRMAFWIEVTQDGRMLSIPEPKQINLGHTSTAVATALTAFYGSPRNE
;
A
#
# COMPACT_ATOMS: atom_id res chain seq x y z
N MET A 1 -21.20 -13.28 4.22
CA MET A 1 -20.70 -12.38 5.28
C MET A 1 -19.58 -11.60 4.63
N HIS A 2 -19.80 -10.31 4.31
CA HIS A 2 -18.75 -9.50 3.71
C HIS A 2 -17.64 -9.33 4.74
N TYR A 3 -16.45 -9.78 4.41
CA TYR A 3 -15.28 -9.53 5.23
C TYR A 3 -14.74 -8.13 4.88
N GLU A 4 -15.07 -7.17 5.72
CA GLU A 4 -14.57 -5.82 5.56
C GLU A 4 -13.20 -5.70 6.23
N ILE A 5 -12.18 -5.46 5.44
CA ILE A 5 -10.83 -5.18 5.93
C ILE A 5 -10.73 -3.67 6.14
N GLU A 6 -10.67 -3.27 7.40
CA GLU A 6 -10.43 -1.86 7.72
C GLU A 6 -8.97 -1.50 7.48
N PRO A 7 -8.69 -0.42 6.73
CA PRO A 7 -7.31 -0.02 6.40
C PRO A 7 -6.41 0.16 7.61
N ASP A 8 -6.93 0.77 8.67
CA ASP A 8 -6.18 1.02 9.90
C ASP A 8 -5.77 -0.28 10.58
N ASP A 9 -6.70 -1.23 10.72
CA ASP A 9 -6.44 -2.54 11.34
C ASP A 9 -5.44 -3.35 10.53
N LEU A 10 -5.60 -3.37 9.19
CA LEU A 10 -4.66 -4.04 8.28
C LEU A 10 -3.24 -3.51 8.46
N VAL A 11 -3.07 -2.19 8.42
CA VAL A 11 -1.76 -1.56 8.51
C VAL A 11 -1.14 -1.75 9.89
N LEU A 12 -1.89 -1.54 10.97
CA LEU A 12 -1.37 -1.71 12.34
C LEU A 12 -0.92 -3.15 12.60
N ARG A 13 -1.66 -4.15 12.12
CA ARG A 13 -1.26 -5.56 12.23
C ARG A 13 -0.02 -5.86 11.38
N LEU A 14 0.05 -5.32 10.16
CA LEU A 14 1.19 -5.49 9.28
C LEU A 14 2.46 -4.90 9.91
N VAL A 15 2.39 -3.67 10.39
CA VAL A 15 3.51 -3.00 11.08
C VAL A 15 3.96 -3.82 12.29
N SER A 16 3.01 -4.28 13.12
CA SER A 16 3.33 -5.10 14.29
C SER A 16 3.99 -6.43 13.92
N ALA A 17 3.51 -7.09 12.87
CA ALA A 17 4.08 -8.36 12.41
C ALA A 17 5.53 -8.19 11.91
N ILE A 18 5.78 -7.13 11.13
CA ILE A 18 7.10 -6.83 10.57
C ILE A 18 8.08 -6.40 11.69
N ASP A 19 7.65 -5.56 12.61
CA ASP A 19 8.48 -5.12 13.73
C ASP A 19 8.85 -6.31 14.64
N SER A 20 7.92 -7.26 14.84
CA SER A 20 8.17 -8.47 15.62
C SER A 20 9.14 -9.44 14.93
N ALA A 21 9.12 -9.50 13.59
CA ALA A 21 10.04 -10.31 12.81
C ALA A 21 11.46 -9.71 12.73
N GLY A 22 11.61 -8.42 13.07
CA GLY A 22 12.82 -7.65 12.89
C GLY A 22 13.05 -7.22 11.44
N ILE A 23 13.53 -6.00 11.27
CA ILE A 23 13.86 -5.45 9.94
C ILE A 23 15.36 -5.48 9.74
N ASP A 24 15.82 -6.31 8.81
CA ASP A 24 17.20 -6.23 8.31
C ASP A 24 17.22 -5.37 7.04
N TRP A 25 17.62 -4.12 7.20
CA TRP A 25 17.69 -3.11 6.14
C TRP A 25 18.68 -3.46 5.02
N ASN A 26 19.51 -4.47 5.20
CA ASN A 26 20.49 -4.91 4.20
C ASN A 26 20.02 -6.14 3.42
N ASN A 27 18.84 -6.68 3.76
CA ASN A 27 18.35 -7.93 3.20
C ASN A 27 16.94 -7.79 2.61
N SER A 28 16.87 -7.41 1.33
CA SER A 28 15.62 -7.24 0.61
C SER A 28 14.77 -8.52 0.53
N ARG A 29 15.39 -9.70 0.45
CA ARG A 29 14.65 -10.97 0.44
C ARG A 29 13.95 -11.23 1.77
N LEU A 30 14.62 -10.95 2.89
CA LEU A 30 14.03 -11.10 4.22
C LEU A 30 12.90 -10.11 4.43
N TRP A 31 13.05 -8.88 3.95
CA TRP A 31 12.01 -7.87 3.93
C TRP A 31 10.74 -8.37 3.22
N THR A 32 10.85 -8.72 1.94
CA THR A 32 9.70 -9.21 1.16
C THR A 32 9.07 -10.46 1.80
N LYS A 33 9.90 -11.39 2.32
CA LYS A 33 9.41 -12.58 3.03
C LYS A 33 8.60 -12.19 4.27
N ASN A 34 9.06 -11.25 5.08
CA ASN A 34 8.38 -10.82 6.30
C ASN A 34 7.06 -10.11 5.98
N ILE A 35 7.02 -9.27 4.94
CA ILE A 35 5.79 -8.66 4.45
C ILE A 35 4.79 -9.73 4.01
N LYS A 36 5.21 -10.65 3.16
CA LYS A 36 4.36 -11.74 2.66
C LYS A 36 3.82 -12.59 3.80
N SER A 37 4.67 -12.94 4.78
CA SER A 37 4.25 -13.70 5.95
C SER A 37 3.24 -12.92 6.82
N GLY A 38 3.52 -11.66 7.09
CA GLY A 38 2.63 -10.80 7.87
C GLY A 38 1.25 -10.63 7.21
N LEU A 39 1.22 -10.39 5.91
CA LEU A 39 -0.04 -10.31 5.15
C LEU A 39 -0.79 -11.65 5.14
N ARG A 40 -0.08 -12.77 4.99
CA ARG A 40 -0.67 -14.12 5.09
C ARG A 40 -1.41 -14.30 6.41
N ASP A 41 -0.74 -14.04 7.52
CA ASP A 41 -1.28 -14.26 8.85
C ASP A 41 -2.51 -13.37 9.13
N ILE A 42 -2.53 -12.16 8.57
CA ILE A 42 -3.65 -11.25 8.68
C ILE A 42 -4.84 -11.73 7.85
N LEU A 43 -4.58 -12.08 6.59
CA LEU A 43 -5.62 -12.40 5.62
C LEU A 43 -6.23 -13.79 5.85
N GLN A 44 -5.45 -14.78 6.30
CA GLN A 44 -5.96 -16.14 6.58
C GLN A 44 -7.01 -16.18 7.69
N ARG A 45 -7.07 -15.16 8.53
CA ARG A 45 -8.09 -15.06 9.59
C ARG A 45 -9.48 -14.70 9.06
N GLY A 46 -9.57 -14.19 7.84
CA GLY A 46 -10.81 -13.68 7.27
C GLY A 46 -11.05 -14.00 5.81
N LEU A 47 -10.01 -14.33 5.05
CA LEU A 47 -10.09 -14.71 3.65
C LEU A 47 -9.71 -16.17 3.48
N THR A 48 -10.30 -16.80 2.48
CA THR A 48 -10.21 -18.25 2.31
C THR A 48 -9.01 -18.68 1.48
N GLU A 49 -8.43 -17.81 0.69
CA GLU A 49 -7.23 -18.13 -0.09
C GLU A 49 -6.33 -16.90 -0.24
N VAL A 50 -5.06 -17.07 0.09
CA VAL A 50 -4.05 -16.04 -0.10
C VAL A 50 -2.95 -16.63 -0.98
N ILE A 51 -2.79 -16.05 -2.17
CA ILE A 51 -1.81 -16.47 -3.16
C ILE A 51 -0.62 -15.53 -3.07
N PHE A 52 0.58 -16.11 -3.03
CA PHE A 52 1.85 -15.38 -3.02
C PHE A 52 2.63 -15.72 -4.26
N SER A 53 3.37 -14.76 -4.79
CA SER A 53 4.45 -15.09 -5.69
C SER A 53 5.58 -15.72 -4.87
N GLU A 54 5.76 -17.02 -5.02
CA GLU A 54 6.91 -17.75 -4.46
C GLU A 54 7.85 -18.11 -5.61
N PRO A 55 9.09 -17.59 -5.64
CA PRO A 55 10.04 -17.88 -6.73
C PRO A 55 10.40 -19.36 -6.84
N GLU A 56 10.14 -20.15 -5.79
CA GLU A 56 10.47 -21.57 -5.71
C GLU A 56 9.32 -22.50 -6.11
N ARG A 57 8.13 -21.96 -6.31
CA ARG A 57 6.97 -22.67 -6.82
C ARG A 57 6.52 -22.00 -8.09
N ASP A 58 6.42 -22.77 -9.14
CA ASP A 58 5.90 -22.40 -10.46
C ASP A 58 4.38 -22.05 -10.40
N VAL A 59 3.99 -21.30 -9.37
CA VAL A 59 2.64 -20.77 -9.22
C VAL A 59 2.60 -19.49 -10.02
N SER A 60 1.79 -19.49 -11.07
CA SER A 60 1.61 -18.37 -11.98
C SER A 60 1.43 -17.06 -11.22
N GLU A 61 2.42 -16.22 -11.33
CA GLU A 61 2.42 -14.89 -10.77
C GLU A 61 1.33 -14.06 -11.44
N PHE A 62 0.43 -13.52 -10.66
CA PHE A 62 -0.43 -12.40 -11.11
C PHE A 62 0.38 -11.10 -11.28
N MET A 63 1.69 -11.18 -11.49
CA MET A 63 2.63 -10.06 -11.48
C MET A 63 2.64 -9.24 -10.18
N LEU A 64 2.00 -9.72 -9.13
CA LEU A 64 1.87 -9.06 -7.82
C LEU A 64 2.55 -9.88 -6.73
N ASP A 65 3.06 -9.20 -5.70
CA ASP A 65 3.68 -9.86 -4.56
C ASP A 65 2.69 -10.68 -3.73
N VAL A 66 1.49 -10.13 -3.50
CA VAL A 66 0.44 -10.79 -2.72
C VAL A 66 -0.93 -10.53 -3.34
N VAL A 67 -1.73 -11.58 -3.43
CA VAL A 67 -3.14 -11.51 -3.83
C VAL A 67 -3.98 -12.23 -2.79
N GLY A 68 -4.93 -11.52 -2.21
CA GLY A 68 -5.96 -12.07 -1.32
C GLY A 68 -7.23 -12.30 -2.13
N TRP A 69 -7.66 -13.56 -2.21
CA TRP A 69 -8.82 -13.97 -2.98
C TRP A 69 -9.99 -14.36 -2.07
N SER A 70 -11.18 -13.85 -2.35
CA SER A 70 -12.41 -14.33 -1.70
C SER A 70 -12.92 -15.58 -2.40
N ARG A 71 -13.33 -16.59 -1.60
CA ARG A 71 -14.02 -17.79 -2.12
C ARG A 71 -15.52 -17.61 -2.23
N ASP A 72 -16.07 -16.57 -1.66
CA ASP A 72 -17.49 -16.28 -1.79
C ASP A 72 -17.77 -15.94 -3.26
N ASP A 73 -18.76 -16.64 -3.82
CA ASP A 73 -19.06 -16.58 -5.25
C ASP A 73 -19.21 -15.14 -5.75
N GLY A 74 -18.28 -14.72 -6.58
CA GLY A 74 -18.33 -13.46 -7.32
C GLY A 74 -17.50 -12.30 -6.81
N GLU A 75 -16.84 -12.37 -5.64
CA GLU A 75 -16.07 -11.23 -5.11
C GLU A 75 -14.67 -11.06 -5.74
N GLY A 76 -14.05 -12.15 -6.19
CA GLY A 76 -12.73 -12.08 -6.86
C GLY A 76 -11.58 -11.66 -5.95
N ILE A 77 -10.71 -10.76 -6.44
CA ILE A 77 -9.57 -10.27 -5.67
C ILE A 77 -10.04 -9.21 -4.68
N VAL A 78 -9.90 -9.50 -3.39
CA VAL A 78 -10.23 -8.56 -2.31
C VAL A 78 -9.06 -7.63 -2.01
N LEU A 79 -7.83 -8.18 -2.02
CA LEU A 79 -6.61 -7.42 -1.77
C LEU A 79 -5.55 -7.75 -2.82
N ALA A 80 -4.93 -6.72 -3.37
CA ALA A 80 -3.74 -6.79 -4.20
C ALA A 80 -2.63 -5.99 -3.53
N ALA A 81 -1.42 -6.56 -3.38
CA ALA A 81 -0.31 -5.87 -2.74
C ALA A 81 0.99 -6.01 -3.51
N GLU A 82 1.76 -4.94 -3.50
CA GLU A 82 3.14 -4.84 -3.96
C GLU A 82 4.04 -4.29 -2.86
N SER A 83 5.27 -4.77 -2.83
CA SER A 83 6.28 -4.30 -1.89
C SER A 83 7.59 -3.99 -2.62
N GLU A 84 7.98 -2.73 -2.64
CA GLU A 84 9.20 -2.29 -3.30
C GLU A 84 10.24 -1.82 -2.29
N TRP A 85 11.39 -2.48 -2.32
CA TRP A 85 12.53 -2.17 -1.48
C TRP A 85 13.47 -1.11 -2.07
N ILE A 86 13.46 -0.97 -3.38
CA ILE A 86 14.28 0.03 -4.07
C ILE A 86 13.60 1.38 -3.93
N TYR A 87 14.20 2.25 -3.14
CA TYR A 87 13.64 3.53 -2.68
C TYR A 87 13.66 4.66 -3.71
N THR A 88 13.72 4.37 -4.99
CA THR A 88 13.59 5.41 -6.01
C THR A 88 12.12 5.64 -6.38
N PRO A 89 11.70 6.88 -6.62
CA PRO A 89 10.32 7.15 -7.04
C PRO A 89 9.90 6.38 -8.29
N ALA A 90 10.83 6.12 -9.21
CA ALA A 90 10.56 5.42 -10.45
C ALA A 90 10.21 3.93 -10.24
N GLU A 91 10.94 3.22 -9.37
CA GLU A 91 10.68 1.81 -9.11
C GLU A 91 9.41 1.62 -8.28
N VAL A 92 9.23 2.42 -7.22
CA VAL A 92 7.98 2.40 -6.43
C VAL A 92 6.76 2.72 -7.29
N ARG A 93 6.86 3.69 -8.18
CA ARG A 93 5.80 4.03 -9.12
C ARG A 93 5.49 2.88 -10.08
N LYS A 94 6.50 2.24 -10.64
CA LYS A 94 6.35 1.13 -11.58
C LYS A 94 5.57 -0.04 -10.96
N ASP A 95 5.86 -0.40 -9.71
CA ASP A 95 5.13 -1.45 -9.01
C ASP A 95 3.73 -0.99 -8.62
N PHE A 96 3.57 0.26 -8.22
CA PHE A 96 2.25 0.82 -7.97
C PHE A 96 1.35 0.83 -9.21
N GLU A 97 1.89 1.09 -10.40
CA GLU A 97 1.13 1.09 -11.65
C GLU A 97 0.54 -0.30 -11.98
N LYS A 98 1.15 -1.39 -11.52
CA LYS A 98 0.54 -2.73 -11.60
C LYS A 98 -0.75 -2.81 -10.79
N LEU A 99 -0.75 -2.22 -9.58
CA LEU A 99 -1.94 -2.19 -8.73
C LEU A 99 -3.09 -1.39 -9.36
N LEU A 100 -2.80 -0.34 -10.12
CA LEU A 100 -3.83 0.48 -10.76
C LEU A 100 -4.69 -0.33 -11.74
N VAL A 101 -4.08 -1.26 -12.47
CA VAL A 101 -4.77 -2.04 -13.51
C VAL A 101 -5.48 -3.30 -13.00
N ILE A 102 -5.22 -3.70 -11.76
CA ILE A 102 -5.87 -4.86 -11.13
C ILE A 102 -7.21 -4.46 -10.53
N LYS A 103 -8.24 -5.28 -10.73
CA LYS A 103 -9.53 -5.11 -10.07
C LYS A 103 -9.48 -5.75 -8.69
N SER A 104 -9.36 -4.96 -7.65
CA SER A 104 -9.44 -5.40 -6.25
C SER A 104 -10.04 -4.29 -5.38
N ALA A 105 -10.72 -4.68 -4.31
CA ALA A 105 -11.30 -3.72 -3.37
C ALA A 105 -10.22 -2.93 -2.63
N ILE A 106 -9.11 -3.61 -2.29
CA ILE A 106 -7.98 -3.02 -1.57
C ILE A 106 -6.71 -3.19 -2.39
N LYS A 107 -5.98 -2.10 -2.57
CA LYS A 107 -4.68 -2.02 -3.23
C LYS A 107 -3.66 -1.49 -2.23
N LEU A 108 -2.71 -2.33 -1.87
CA LEU A 108 -1.72 -2.03 -0.85
C LEU A 108 -0.33 -1.87 -1.47
N MET A 109 0.22 -0.68 -1.41
CA MET A 109 1.59 -0.41 -1.80
C MET A 109 2.47 -0.22 -0.57
N ILE A 110 3.47 -1.07 -0.42
CA ILE A 110 4.42 -1.05 0.68
C ILE A 110 5.78 -0.68 0.11
N PHE A 111 6.45 0.29 0.72
CA PHE A 111 7.77 0.74 0.26
C PHE A 111 8.61 1.23 1.43
N ALA A 112 9.89 1.40 1.18
CA ALA A 112 10.81 2.06 2.13
C ALA A 112 11.43 3.27 1.44
N SER A 113 11.06 4.46 1.87
CA SER A 113 11.51 5.70 1.21
C SER A 113 12.95 6.06 1.49
N THR A 114 13.54 5.57 2.57
CA THR A 114 14.94 5.88 2.90
C THR A 114 15.56 4.91 3.88
N HIS A 115 16.88 4.82 3.81
CA HIS A 115 17.74 4.47 4.94
C HIS A 115 18.01 5.74 5.82
N GLY A 116 16.94 6.42 6.29
CA GLY A 116 17.05 7.52 7.23
C GLY A 116 17.39 8.91 6.65
N ARG A 117 17.12 9.17 5.37
CA ARG A 117 17.28 10.51 4.76
C ARG A 117 16.06 10.92 3.95
N THR A 118 15.44 11.96 4.39
CA THR A 118 14.16 12.58 4.02
C THR A 118 13.89 12.95 2.54
N PRO A 119 14.82 13.02 1.59
CA PRO A 119 14.50 13.60 0.28
C PRO A 119 13.56 12.78 -0.58
N TRP A 120 13.58 11.44 -0.47
CA TRP A 120 12.85 10.57 -1.39
C TRP A 120 11.39 10.34 -1.01
N GLN A 121 11.04 10.40 0.27
CA GLN A 121 9.68 10.18 0.73
C GLN A 121 8.68 11.09 0.02
N ARG A 122 8.97 12.39 -0.01
CA ARG A 122 8.13 13.37 -0.70
C ARG A 122 7.98 13.05 -2.19
N SER A 123 9.10 12.79 -2.87
CA SER A 123 9.10 12.51 -4.31
C SER A 123 8.37 11.20 -4.65
N ILE A 124 8.44 10.18 -3.78
CA ILE A 124 7.67 8.95 -3.93
C ILE A 124 6.18 9.24 -3.80
N VAL A 125 5.77 9.95 -2.75
CA VAL A 125 4.37 10.31 -2.52
C VAL A 125 3.80 11.14 -3.66
N GLU A 126 4.56 12.10 -4.19
CA GLU A 126 4.18 12.88 -5.38
C GLU A 126 4.01 11.98 -6.61
N ALA A 127 4.92 11.04 -6.85
CA ALA A 127 4.84 10.11 -7.97
C ALA A 127 3.61 9.18 -7.88
N LEU A 128 3.32 8.66 -6.68
CA LEU A 128 2.12 7.84 -6.42
C LEU A 128 0.83 8.63 -6.65
N ARG A 129 0.78 9.88 -6.16
CA ARG A 129 -0.34 10.79 -6.39
C ARG A 129 -0.56 11.06 -7.86
N ASP A 130 0.50 11.38 -8.59
CA ASP A 130 0.40 11.68 -10.01
C ASP A 130 -0.12 10.48 -10.80
N SER A 131 0.33 9.26 -10.47
CA SER A 131 -0.18 8.03 -11.07
C SER A 131 -1.68 7.83 -10.78
N LEU A 132 -2.13 8.07 -9.55
CA LEU A 132 -3.55 8.03 -9.19
C LEU A 132 -4.36 9.03 -10.01
N LEU A 133 -3.93 10.29 -10.11
CA LEU A 133 -4.66 11.33 -10.82
C LEU A 133 -4.71 11.10 -12.34
N LEU A 134 -3.67 10.49 -12.91
CA LEU A 134 -3.60 10.19 -14.33
C LEU A 134 -4.42 8.96 -14.71
N TYR A 135 -4.60 8.00 -13.82
CA TYR A 135 -5.40 6.81 -14.07
C TYR A 135 -6.90 7.17 -14.10
N LYS A 136 -7.62 6.72 -15.14
CA LYS A 136 -9.03 7.13 -15.38
C LYS A 136 -10.04 6.02 -15.13
N HIS A 137 -9.58 4.82 -14.74
CA HIS A 137 -10.43 3.63 -14.65
C HIS A 137 -10.56 3.11 -13.21
N HIS A 138 -10.54 4.02 -12.23
CA HIS A 138 -10.80 3.67 -10.84
C HIS A 138 -12.19 3.06 -10.69
N MET A 139 -12.31 2.08 -9.80
CA MET A 139 -13.61 1.57 -9.38
C MET A 139 -14.10 2.36 -8.16
N ARG A 140 -15.42 2.45 -8.04
CA ARG A 140 -16.03 3.02 -6.84
C ARG A 140 -15.68 2.16 -5.60
N GLU A 141 -15.41 2.83 -4.49
CA GLU A 141 -15.08 2.21 -3.19
C GLU A 141 -13.75 1.45 -3.20
N GLU A 142 -12.94 1.65 -4.24
CA GLU A 142 -11.59 1.16 -4.32
C GLU A 142 -10.71 1.90 -3.29
N ARG A 143 -10.01 1.14 -2.44
CA ARG A 143 -9.17 1.69 -1.37
C ARG A 143 -7.70 1.49 -1.73
N TYR A 144 -6.96 2.58 -1.74
CA TYR A 144 -5.51 2.59 -1.94
C TYR A 144 -4.84 2.86 -0.61
N ILE A 145 -4.05 1.90 -0.14
CA ILE A 145 -3.33 1.98 1.13
C ILE A 145 -1.84 2.08 0.81
N PHE A 146 -1.16 3.03 1.44
CA PHE A 146 0.26 3.29 1.26
C PHE A 146 0.96 3.17 2.61
N VAL A 147 2.02 2.37 2.66
CA VAL A 147 2.81 2.17 3.87
C VAL A 147 4.27 2.40 3.57
N ASP A 148 4.83 3.45 4.14
CA ASP A 148 6.26 3.72 4.11
C ASP A 148 6.92 3.19 5.39
N PHE A 149 7.70 2.13 5.23
CA PHE A 149 8.48 1.55 6.32
C PHE A 149 9.80 2.28 6.56
N ALA A 150 9.85 3.58 6.38
CA ALA A 150 11.00 4.36 6.82
C ALA A 150 11.36 4.03 8.27
N PRO A 151 12.64 4.19 8.68
CA PRO A 151 13.01 4.08 10.07
C PRO A 151 12.20 5.04 10.95
N ALA A 152 11.79 4.59 12.15
CA ALA A 152 11.14 5.51 13.08
C ALA A 152 12.05 6.71 13.40
N PRO A 153 11.52 7.94 13.53
CA PRO A 153 10.11 8.31 13.61
C PRO A 153 9.42 8.59 12.26
N ASP A 154 10.09 8.39 11.13
CA ASP A 154 9.63 8.83 9.80
C ASP A 154 8.67 7.84 9.12
N ARG A 155 8.31 6.75 9.80
CA ARG A 155 7.34 5.78 9.30
C ARG A 155 5.97 6.42 9.11
N MET A 156 5.36 6.16 7.94
CA MET A 156 4.11 6.77 7.55
C MET A 156 3.16 5.73 6.95
N ALA A 157 1.86 5.89 7.21
CA ALA A 157 0.84 5.21 6.44
C ALA A 157 -0.37 6.12 6.23
N PHE A 158 -0.99 5.98 5.09
CA PHE A 158 -2.22 6.69 4.74
C PHE A 158 -3.04 5.88 3.73
N TRP A 159 -4.31 6.19 3.59
CA TRP A 159 -5.15 5.55 2.61
C TRP A 159 -6.15 6.52 1.97
N ILE A 160 -6.63 6.13 0.79
CA ILE A 160 -7.57 6.88 -0.02
C ILE A 160 -8.66 5.92 -0.47
N GLU A 161 -9.90 6.35 -0.37
CA GLU A 161 -11.04 5.63 -0.95
C GLU A 161 -11.58 6.42 -2.12
N VAL A 162 -11.67 5.76 -3.27
CA VAL A 162 -12.26 6.38 -4.45
C VAL A 162 -13.76 6.49 -4.25
N THR A 163 -14.27 7.71 -4.29
CA THR A 163 -15.69 7.99 -4.12
C THR A 163 -16.33 8.35 -5.46
N GLN A 164 -17.64 8.24 -5.52
CA GLN A 164 -18.41 8.71 -6.64
C GLN A 164 -19.33 9.85 -6.18
N ASP A 165 -19.09 11.04 -6.72
CA ASP A 165 -19.99 12.18 -6.55
C ASP A 165 -20.86 12.29 -7.81
N GLY A 166 -22.13 11.92 -7.66
CA GLY A 166 -23.04 11.83 -8.79
C GLY A 166 -22.61 10.81 -9.85
N ARG A 167 -22.11 11.28 -11.00
CA ARG A 167 -21.62 10.45 -12.10
C ARG A 167 -20.10 10.43 -12.22
N MET A 168 -19.40 11.22 -11.42
CA MET A 168 -17.94 11.36 -11.48
C MET A 168 -17.29 10.60 -10.35
N LEU A 169 -16.26 9.83 -10.66
CA LEU A 169 -15.35 9.29 -9.68
C LEU A 169 -14.42 10.41 -9.22
N SER A 170 -14.20 10.50 -7.92
CA SER A 170 -13.28 11.47 -7.34
C SER A 170 -12.29 10.79 -6.40
N ILE A 171 -11.10 11.37 -6.29
CA ILE A 171 -10.07 10.96 -5.35
C ILE A 171 -10.08 11.99 -4.23
N PRO A 172 -10.62 11.63 -3.04
CA PRO A 172 -10.67 12.53 -1.91
C PRO A 172 -9.30 12.70 -1.27
N GLU A 173 -9.25 13.52 -0.24
CA GLU A 173 -8.06 13.69 0.58
C GLU A 173 -7.68 12.38 1.32
N PRO A 174 -6.37 12.06 1.40
CA PRO A 174 -5.92 10.86 2.10
C PRO A 174 -6.26 10.91 3.60
N LYS A 175 -6.63 9.76 4.13
CA LYS A 175 -6.79 9.55 5.57
C LYS A 175 -5.50 8.99 6.15
N GLN A 176 -4.92 9.71 7.10
CA GLN A 176 -3.70 9.25 7.78
C GLN A 176 -4.01 8.16 8.78
N ILE A 177 -3.16 7.13 8.82
CA ILE A 177 -3.19 6.08 9.84
C ILE A 177 -2.18 6.44 10.93
N ASN A 178 -2.64 6.46 12.17
CA ASN A 178 -1.78 6.76 13.32
C ASN A 178 -0.93 5.54 13.69
N LEU A 179 0.35 5.60 13.40
CA LEU A 179 1.33 4.55 13.74
C LEU A 179 2.04 4.80 15.09
N GLY A 180 1.47 5.66 15.94
CA GLY A 180 2.06 5.98 17.24
C GLY A 180 3.23 6.96 17.20
N HIS A 181 3.63 7.43 16.02
CA HIS A 181 4.71 8.39 15.84
C HIS A 181 4.23 9.53 14.94
N THR A 182 4.02 10.69 15.51
CA THR A 182 3.77 11.93 14.77
C THR A 182 5.12 12.61 14.50
N SER A 183 5.70 12.41 13.33
CA SER A 183 6.87 13.18 12.93
C SER A 183 6.48 14.33 12.01
N THR A 184 7.30 15.38 11.99
CA THR A 184 7.16 16.50 11.06
C THR A 184 7.25 16.03 9.60
N ALA A 185 7.97 14.94 9.32
CA ALA A 185 8.10 14.34 7.99
C ALA A 185 6.75 13.81 7.46
N VAL A 186 5.92 13.22 8.33
CA VAL A 186 4.56 12.75 7.96
C VAL A 186 3.70 13.92 7.52
N ALA A 187 3.69 15.01 8.28
CA ALA A 187 2.94 16.21 7.91
C ALA A 187 3.42 16.79 6.57
N THR A 188 4.74 16.80 6.33
CA THR A 188 5.32 17.28 5.06
C THR A 188 4.96 16.38 3.88
N ALA A 189 4.97 15.06 4.04
CA ALA A 189 4.63 14.12 2.98
C ALA A 189 3.12 14.17 2.63
N LEU A 190 2.26 14.29 3.63
CA LEU A 190 0.83 14.51 3.41
C LEU A 190 0.57 15.85 2.72
N THR A 191 1.26 16.91 3.11
CA THR A 191 1.19 18.22 2.41
C THR A 191 1.61 18.08 0.95
N ALA A 192 2.59 17.25 0.64
CA ALA A 192 2.97 16.96 -0.74
C ALA A 192 1.85 16.26 -1.51
N PHE A 193 1.10 15.36 -0.86
CA PHE A 193 -0.03 14.68 -1.48
C PHE A 193 -1.19 15.65 -1.78
N TYR A 194 -1.48 16.58 -0.89
CA TYR A 194 -2.52 17.60 -1.09
C TYR A 194 -2.16 18.63 -2.17
N GLY A 195 -0.88 18.78 -2.48
CA GLY A 195 -0.36 19.91 -3.26
C GLY A 195 -0.33 21.17 -2.40
N SER A 196 0.66 22.01 -2.63
CA SER A 196 0.64 23.36 -2.04
C SER A 196 -0.63 24.08 -2.52
N PRO A 197 -1.38 24.79 -1.63
CA PRO A 197 -2.48 25.61 -2.08
C PRO A 197 -1.94 26.51 -3.20
N ARG A 198 -2.54 26.43 -4.37
CA ARG A 198 -2.24 27.38 -5.44
C ARG A 198 -2.70 28.71 -4.91
N ASN A 199 -1.75 29.61 -4.62
CA ASN A 199 -2.10 31.00 -4.43
C ASN A 199 -2.68 31.49 -5.76
N GLU A 200 -4.02 31.56 -5.81
CA GLU A 200 -4.74 32.27 -6.84
C GLU A 200 -4.61 33.79 -6.60
#